data_02af0fb6de989905876983d79243ebe1
#
_entry.id   02af0fb6de989905876983d79243ebe1
#
_cell.length_a   1.000
_cell.length_b   1.000
_cell.length_c   1.000
_cell.angle_alpha   90.00
_cell.angle_beta   90.00
_cell.angle_gamma   90.00
#
_symmetry.space_group_name_H-M   'P 1'
#
loop_
_entity.id
_entity.type
_entity.pdbx_description
1 polymer ?
#
loop_
_entity_poly.entity_id
_entity_poly.type
_entity_poly.pdbx_seq_one_letter_code
_entity_poly.pdbx_strand_id
1 'polypeptide(L)'
;MKKNIDQTTVKSFGDEWDRFDQSSLPEEEAEYVFNKYFSIFPWHILPENPIGFDLGCGSGRWAKLIAPKVAHLHCIDPSSALNIAKKNLSELTNVSFLQESVDSFSIEKESQDFGYSLGVLHHVPDTSLAIKSCTSKLKSGAPFLVYLYYDFDNRSPFFKFIWRVSDLFRRMISIMPPRLKHVFTDAIAFFVYLPLSRISKVLEKSGVRVDSIPLSFYRHNSFYTMRTDSRDRFGTPLEQRFTRKEIEKMMESAGLKDITFSEETPFWCAVGIKT
;
A
#
# COMPACT_ATOMS: atom_id res chain seq x y z
N MET A 1 1.10 -20.26 18.56
CA MET A 1 0.16 -19.29 17.91
C MET A 1 0.16 -19.54 16.41
N LYS A 2 -0.98 -19.37 15.73
CA LYS A 2 -1.05 -19.43 14.28
C LYS A 2 -0.34 -18.19 13.72
N LYS A 3 0.57 -18.39 12.73
CA LYS A 3 1.29 -17.25 12.15
C LYS A 3 0.33 -16.31 11.40
N ASN A 4 0.50 -14.99 11.54
CA ASN A 4 -0.30 -13.97 10.86
C ASN A 4 0.24 -13.66 9.45
N ILE A 5 0.44 -14.69 8.66
CA ILE A 5 0.99 -14.64 7.32
C ILE A 5 0.23 -15.60 6.40
N ASP A 6 -0.11 -15.16 5.20
CA ASP A 6 -0.62 -16.01 4.12
C ASP A 6 0.48 -16.23 3.08
N GLN A 7 1.03 -17.45 3.05
CA GLN A 7 2.16 -17.80 2.19
C GLN A 7 1.83 -17.71 0.69
N THR A 8 0.56 -17.94 0.32
CA THR A 8 0.12 -17.85 -1.07
C THR A 8 0.14 -16.40 -1.54
N THR A 9 -0.30 -15.50 -0.68
CA THR A 9 -0.26 -14.05 -0.93
C THR A 9 1.17 -13.54 -0.97
N VAL A 10 2.03 -13.93 -0.03
CA VAL A 10 3.47 -13.57 -0.05
C VAL A 10 4.14 -13.99 -1.36
N LYS A 11 3.90 -15.23 -1.81
CA LYS A 11 4.42 -15.71 -3.10
C LYS A 11 3.87 -14.93 -4.29
N SER A 12 2.58 -14.53 -4.23
CA SER A 12 1.97 -13.73 -5.30
C SER A 12 2.59 -12.35 -5.42
N PHE A 13 2.94 -11.71 -4.30
CA PHE A 13 3.65 -10.42 -4.30
C PHE A 13 5.10 -10.56 -4.78
N GLY A 14 5.80 -11.64 -4.40
CA GLY A 14 7.12 -11.91 -4.95
C GLY A 14 7.11 -11.97 -6.48
N ASP A 15 6.19 -12.74 -7.07
CA ASP A 15 6.00 -12.84 -8.53
C ASP A 15 5.58 -11.51 -9.19
N GLU A 16 4.82 -10.69 -8.48
CA GLU A 16 4.41 -9.37 -8.96
C GLU A 16 5.59 -8.42 -9.06
N TRP A 17 6.37 -8.29 -7.99
CA TRP A 17 7.50 -7.37 -7.95
C TRP A 17 8.69 -7.84 -8.78
N ASP A 18 8.86 -9.14 -9.01
CA ASP A 18 9.81 -9.67 -10.00
C ASP A 18 9.48 -9.17 -11.42
N ARG A 19 8.20 -8.99 -11.72
CA ARG A 19 7.74 -8.47 -13.01
C ARG A 19 7.71 -6.94 -13.08
N PHE A 20 7.33 -6.29 -12.00
CA PHE A 20 7.14 -4.85 -11.89
C PHE A 20 8.15 -4.25 -10.90
N ASP A 21 9.43 -4.27 -11.29
CA ASP A 21 10.55 -3.85 -10.44
C ASP A 21 10.66 -2.33 -10.22
N GLN A 22 9.69 -1.56 -10.71
CA GLN A 22 9.59 -0.10 -10.67
C GLN A 22 10.59 0.66 -11.53
N SER A 23 11.46 -0.01 -12.29
CA SER A 23 12.43 0.66 -13.19
C SER A 23 11.76 1.49 -14.30
N SER A 24 10.52 1.16 -14.66
CA SER A 24 9.74 1.85 -15.69
C SER A 24 8.72 2.85 -15.13
N LEU A 25 8.69 3.08 -13.82
CA LEU A 25 7.82 4.07 -13.20
C LEU A 25 8.47 5.46 -13.34
N PRO A 26 7.77 6.45 -13.96
CA PRO A 26 8.28 7.82 -14.01
C PRO A 26 8.46 8.43 -12.62
N GLU A 27 9.57 9.12 -12.38
CA GLU A 27 9.87 9.72 -11.07
C GLU A 27 8.80 10.73 -10.64
N GLU A 28 8.36 11.60 -11.55
CA GLU A 28 7.28 12.56 -11.28
C GLU A 28 5.98 11.88 -10.86
N GLU A 29 5.66 10.71 -11.44
CA GLU A 29 4.49 9.92 -11.06
C GLU A 29 4.68 9.30 -9.68
N ALA A 30 5.87 8.76 -9.39
CA ALA A 30 6.20 8.20 -8.08
C ALA A 30 6.08 9.26 -6.98
N GLU A 31 6.62 10.46 -7.19
CA GLU A 31 6.51 11.60 -6.27
C GLU A 31 5.07 12.07 -6.10
N TYR A 32 4.32 12.18 -7.19
CA TYR A 32 2.90 12.57 -7.13
C TYR A 32 2.09 11.61 -6.26
N VAL A 33 2.26 10.31 -6.48
CA VAL A 33 1.54 9.28 -5.71
C VAL A 33 2.03 9.24 -4.26
N PHE A 34 3.34 9.35 -4.03
CA PHE A 34 3.91 9.47 -2.69
C PHE A 34 3.29 10.63 -1.90
N ASN A 35 3.23 11.82 -2.48
CA ASN A 35 2.68 12.99 -1.82
C ASN A 35 1.19 12.81 -1.45
N LYS A 36 0.43 12.03 -2.22
CA LYS A 36 -0.95 11.69 -1.86
C LYS A 36 -1.04 10.76 -0.66
N TYR A 37 -0.20 9.72 -0.58
CA TYR A 37 -0.17 8.81 0.57
C TYR A 37 0.33 9.50 1.85
N PHE A 38 1.33 10.36 1.72
CA PHE A 38 1.97 11.03 2.86
C PHE A 38 1.42 12.43 3.16
N SER A 39 0.34 12.86 2.49
CA SER A 39 -0.26 14.20 2.66
C SER A 39 -0.64 14.54 4.10
N ILE A 40 -1.03 13.53 4.88
CA ILE A 40 -1.43 13.68 6.29
C ILE A 40 -0.32 13.29 7.27
N PHE A 41 0.86 12.91 6.78
CA PHE A 41 1.94 12.46 7.66
C PHE A 41 2.60 13.64 8.37
N PRO A 42 2.68 13.64 9.71
CA PRO A 42 3.13 14.79 10.49
C PRO A 42 4.66 14.87 10.57
N TRP A 43 5.35 15.17 9.46
CA TRP A 43 6.79 15.27 9.37
C TRP A 43 7.42 16.18 10.43
N HIS A 44 6.71 17.22 10.85
CA HIS A 44 7.18 18.26 11.78
C HIS A 44 7.35 17.78 13.23
N ILE A 45 6.78 16.62 13.60
CA ILE A 45 6.94 16.08 14.95
C ILE A 45 8.10 15.10 15.06
N LEU A 46 8.72 14.72 13.94
CA LEU A 46 9.88 13.83 13.96
C LEU A 46 11.12 14.53 14.55
N PRO A 47 12.01 13.80 15.27
CA PRO A 47 13.28 14.33 15.69
C PRO A 47 14.17 14.68 14.49
N GLU A 48 15.27 15.38 14.73
CA GLU A 48 16.22 15.82 13.68
C GLU A 48 16.81 14.64 12.88
N ASN A 49 17.07 13.52 13.52
CA ASN A 49 17.65 12.32 12.90
C ASN A 49 16.74 11.09 13.16
N PRO A 50 15.58 11.02 12.54
CA PRO A 50 14.59 9.99 12.82
C PRO A 50 15.01 8.63 12.27
N ILE A 51 14.70 7.55 13.03
CA ILE A 51 14.82 6.17 12.62
C ILE A 51 13.43 5.57 12.50
N GLY A 52 13.13 4.91 11.39
CA GLY A 52 11.82 4.34 11.17
C GLY A 52 11.80 3.08 10.33
N PHE A 53 10.60 2.60 10.04
CA PHE A 53 10.43 1.38 9.25
C PHE A 53 9.33 1.48 8.18
N ASP A 54 9.55 0.73 7.10
CA ASP A 54 8.61 0.42 6.02
C ASP A 54 8.23 -1.05 6.11
N LEU A 55 7.03 -1.36 6.60
CA LEU A 55 6.56 -2.73 6.67
C LEU A 55 5.76 -3.12 5.42
N GLY A 56 6.27 -4.13 4.71
CA GLY A 56 5.82 -4.51 3.39
C GLY A 56 6.40 -3.60 2.32
N CYS A 57 7.71 -3.36 2.37
CA CYS A 57 8.38 -2.40 1.49
C CYS A 57 8.35 -2.79 -0.01
N GLY A 58 8.02 -4.05 -0.32
CA GLY A 58 7.95 -4.56 -1.69
C GLY A 58 9.22 -4.27 -2.48
N SER A 59 9.10 -3.54 -3.58
CA SER A 59 10.22 -3.09 -4.42
C SER A 59 11.03 -1.93 -3.84
N GLY A 60 10.67 -1.39 -2.67
CA GLY A 60 11.33 -0.24 -2.06
C GLY A 60 10.94 1.12 -2.63
N ARG A 61 9.86 1.22 -3.41
CA ARG A 61 9.47 2.47 -4.09
C ARG A 61 9.25 3.65 -3.15
N TRP A 62 8.63 3.42 -1.99
CA TRP A 62 8.42 4.47 -0.99
C TRP A 62 9.67 4.74 -0.18
N ALA A 63 10.42 3.69 0.14
CA ALA A 63 11.70 3.79 0.85
C ALA A 63 12.70 4.67 0.08
N LYS A 64 12.72 4.63 -1.26
CA LYS A 64 13.56 5.51 -2.10
C LYS A 64 13.32 7.00 -1.84
N LEU A 65 12.07 7.39 -1.56
CA LEU A 65 11.69 8.79 -1.33
C LEU A 65 11.77 9.21 0.15
N ILE A 66 11.78 8.23 1.07
CA ILE A 66 11.86 8.47 2.52
C ILE A 66 13.29 8.44 3.04
N ALA A 67 14.09 7.49 2.62
CA ALA A 67 15.43 7.32 3.12
C ALA A 67 16.30 8.59 3.07
N PRO A 68 16.23 9.44 2.02
CA PRO A 68 16.97 10.71 2.00
C PRO A 68 16.56 11.73 3.09
N LYS A 69 15.42 11.52 3.76
CA LYS A 69 14.84 12.45 4.75
C LYS A 69 15.04 12.00 6.19
N VAL A 70 15.68 10.84 6.41
CA VAL A 70 15.75 10.18 7.72
C VAL A 70 17.15 9.67 8.00
N ALA A 71 17.49 9.46 9.29
CA ALA A 71 18.79 8.91 9.65
C ALA A 71 18.92 7.43 9.26
N HIS A 72 17.85 6.63 9.45
CA HIS A 72 17.83 5.24 9.06
C HIS A 72 16.43 4.74 8.76
N LEU A 73 16.29 3.86 7.77
CA LEU A 73 15.04 3.23 7.40
C LEU A 73 15.18 1.70 7.33
N HIS A 74 14.38 0.98 8.12
CA HIS A 74 14.28 -0.46 8.06
C HIS A 74 13.23 -0.87 7.03
N CYS A 75 13.64 -1.52 5.94
CA CYS A 75 12.76 -2.08 4.91
C CYS A 75 12.46 -3.56 5.23
N ILE A 76 11.20 -3.87 5.49
CA ILE A 76 10.78 -5.19 5.93
C ILE A 76 9.80 -5.78 4.92
N ASP A 77 10.08 -6.97 4.39
CA ASP A 77 9.17 -7.68 3.50
C ASP A 77 9.43 -9.19 3.58
N PRO A 78 8.40 -10.06 3.75
CA PRO A 78 8.59 -11.50 3.82
C PRO A 78 8.86 -12.16 2.46
N SER A 79 8.57 -11.47 1.35
CA SER A 79 8.64 -12.03 0.00
C SER A 79 10.01 -11.84 -0.67
N SER A 80 10.18 -12.42 -1.85
CA SER A 80 11.35 -12.20 -2.72
C SER A 80 11.45 -10.77 -3.25
N ALA A 81 10.40 -9.95 -3.13
CA ALA A 81 10.40 -8.54 -3.48
C ALA A 81 11.52 -7.74 -2.80
N LEU A 82 11.94 -8.17 -1.61
CA LEU A 82 13.07 -7.58 -0.90
C LEU A 82 14.37 -7.58 -1.73
N ASN A 83 14.56 -8.53 -2.64
CA ASN A 83 15.72 -8.54 -3.53
C ASN A 83 15.64 -7.40 -4.56
N ILE A 84 14.44 -7.05 -5.00
CA ILE A 84 14.20 -5.90 -5.88
C ILE A 84 14.45 -4.61 -5.09
N ALA A 85 13.95 -4.51 -3.84
CA ALA A 85 14.23 -3.37 -2.97
C ALA A 85 15.74 -3.16 -2.76
N LYS A 86 16.50 -4.22 -2.48
CA LYS A 86 17.97 -4.15 -2.35
C LYS A 86 18.66 -3.59 -3.59
N LYS A 87 18.17 -3.97 -4.78
CA LYS A 87 18.67 -3.46 -6.05
C LYS A 87 18.32 -1.99 -6.25
N ASN A 88 17.05 -1.63 -6.01
CA ASN A 88 16.55 -0.28 -6.25
C ASN A 88 17.10 0.76 -5.26
N LEU A 89 17.51 0.32 -4.07
CA LEU A 89 18.02 1.16 -2.99
C LEU A 89 19.54 0.99 -2.78
N SER A 90 20.26 0.38 -3.73
CA SER A 90 21.68 0.02 -3.58
C SER A 90 22.61 1.21 -3.36
N GLU A 91 22.21 2.40 -3.78
CA GLU A 91 22.99 3.64 -3.58
C GLU A 91 22.76 4.30 -2.20
N LEU A 92 21.75 3.85 -1.45
CA LEU A 92 21.40 4.39 -0.16
C LEU A 92 22.11 3.63 0.96
N THR A 93 22.90 4.32 1.76
CA THR A 93 23.71 3.73 2.85
C THR A 93 22.97 3.64 4.18
N ASN A 94 21.85 4.33 4.31
CA ASN A 94 21.04 4.43 5.52
C ASN A 94 19.78 3.55 5.50
N VAL A 95 19.81 2.46 4.73
CA VAL A 95 18.70 1.50 4.63
C VAL A 95 19.16 0.11 5.06
N SER A 96 18.36 -0.59 5.85
CA SER A 96 18.54 -2.01 6.17
C SER A 96 17.38 -2.84 5.69
N PHE A 97 17.63 -4.14 5.41
CA PHE A 97 16.65 -5.03 4.79
C PHE A 97 16.42 -6.26 5.67
N LEU A 98 15.17 -6.48 6.09
CA LEU A 98 14.74 -7.58 6.93
C LEU A 98 13.74 -8.45 6.15
N GLN A 99 14.12 -9.70 5.85
CA GLN A 99 13.20 -10.65 5.20
C GLN A 99 12.34 -11.34 6.25
N GLU A 100 11.41 -10.59 6.80
CA GLU A 100 10.62 -10.96 7.97
C GLU A 100 9.14 -10.60 7.76
N SER A 101 8.27 -11.25 8.52
CA SER A 101 6.82 -10.97 8.52
C SER A 101 6.42 -10.06 9.68
N VAL A 102 5.20 -9.52 9.59
CA VAL A 102 4.61 -8.66 10.62
C VAL A 102 4.51 -9.32 12.00
N ASP A 103 4.54 -10.66 12.08
CA ASP A 103 4.46 -11.38 13.35
C ASP A 103 5.73 -11.33 14.18
N SER A 104 6.88 -11.19 13.52
CA SER A 104 8.17 -11.58 14.12
C SER A 104 9.35 -10.77 13.60
N PHE A 105 9.12 -9.53 13.14
CA PHE A 105 10.23 -8.71 12.71
C PHE A 105 11.07 -8.21 13.90
N SER A 106 12.39 -8.30 13.71
CA SER A 106 13.39 -8.26 14.77
C SER A 106 13.71 -6.86 15.33
N ILE A 107 12.99 -5.81 14.87
CA ILE A 107 13.12 -4.47 15.43
C ILE A 107 12.72 -4.47 16.91
N GLU A 108 13.52 -3.81 17.74
CA GLU A 108 13.25 -3.66 19.18
C GLU A 108 11.93 -2.92 19.42
N LYS A 109 11.28 -3.24 20.55
CA LYS A 109 10.08 -2.52 20.97
C LYS A 109 10.44 -1.08 21.35
N GLU A 110 9.50 -0.15 21.06
CA GLU A 110 9.62 1.26 21.45
C GLU A 110 10.94 1.93 21.02
N SER A 111 11.47 1.52 19.86
CA SER A 111 12.74 2.00 19.35
C SER A 111 12.63 2.93 18.15
N GLN A 112 11.47 2.95 17.48
CA GLN A 112 11.30 3.66 16.22
C GLN A 112 10.61 5.01 16.40
N ASP A 113 11.11 6.04 15.72
CA ASP A 113 10.56 7.39 15.74
C ASP A 113 9.36 7.56 14.81
N PHE A 114 9.18 6.65 13.85
CA PHE A 114 8.01 6.56 12.97
C PHE A 114 7.91 5.19 12.32
N GLY A 115 6.76 4.90 11.75
CA GLY A 115 6.56 3.71 10.94
C GLY A 115 5.45 3.90 9.92
N TYR A 116 5.49 3.12 8.85
CA TYR A 116 4.40 3.08 7.89
C TYR A 116 4.23 1.69 7.26
N SER A 117 3.01 1.45 6.77
CA SER A 117 2.67 0.25 6.00
C SER A 117 1.57 0.59 4.99
N LEU A 118 1.92 0.61 3.72
CA LEU A 118 1.05 1.11 2.67
C LEU A 118 0.65 0.00 1.68
N GLY A 119 -0.63 -0.40 1.71
CA GLY A 119 -1.14 -1.41 0.80
C GLY A 119 -0.78 -2.85 1.18
N VAL A 120 -0.55 -3.15 2.48
CA VAL A 120 0.01 -4.43 2.93
C VAL A 120 -0.86 -5.14 3.96
N LEU A 121 -1.23 -4.47 5.05
CA LEU A 121 -1.82 -5.14 6.22
C LEU A 121 -3.23 -5.69 6.00
N HIS A 122 -3.89 -5.34 4.93
CA HIS A 122 -5.16 -5.96 4.51
C HIS A 122 -4.96 -7.28 3.74
N HIS A 123 -3.71 -7.68 3.53
CA HIS A 123 -3.32 -8.96 2.93
C HIS A 123 -2.78 -9.98 3.95
N VAL A 124 -2.90 -9.70 5.24
CA VAL A 124 -2.59 -10.65 6.32
C VAL A 124 -3.87 -11.18 6.95
N PRO A 125 -3.86 -12.38 7.55
CA PRO A 125 -5.07 -12.98 8.16
C PRO A 125 -5.74 -12.13 9.23
N ASP A 126 -4.97 -11.45 10.09
CA ASP A 126 -5.45 -10.56 11.16
C ASP A 126 -4.79 -9.19 11.06
N THR A 127 -5.50 -8.25 10.43
CA THR A 127 -5.03 -6.86 10.24
C THR A 127 -4.90 -6.11 11.58
N SER A 128 -5.79 -6.35 12.52
CA SER A 128 -5.74 -5.68 13.84
C SER A 128 -4.49 -6.08 14.62
N LEU A 129 -4.18 -7.38 14.64
CA LEU A 129 -2.96 -7.89 15.26
C LEU A 129 -1.71 -7.35 14.55
N ALA A 130 -1.75 -7.22 13.23
CA ALA A 130 -0.65 -6.68 12.45
C ALA A 130 -0.37 -5.20 12.78
N ILE A 131 -1.40 -4.36 12.87
CA ILE A 131 -1.26 -2.96 13.30
C ILE A 131 -0.66 -2.90 14.71
N LYS A 132 -1.14 -3.74 15.64
CA LYS A 132 -0.61 -3.82 17.01
C LYS A 132 0.85 -4.25 17.05
N SER A 133 1.28 -5.16 16.18
CA SER A 133 2.68 -5.56 16.05
C SER A 133 3.55 -4.36 15.62
N CYS A 134 3.11 -3.61 14.60
CA CYS A 134 3.80 -2.40 14.13
C CYS A 134 3.92 -1.34 15.24
N THR A 135 2.80 -1.01 15.89
CA THR A 135 2.78 0.04 16.92
C THR A 135 3.59 -0.31 18.16
N SER A 136 3.82 -1.61 18.42
CA SER A 136 4.70 -2.05 19.51
C SER A 136 6.18 -1.68 19.33
N LYS A 137 6.57 -1.33 18.10
CA LYS A 137 7.95 -0.93 17.78
C LYS A 137 8.16 0.57 17.90
N LEU A 138 7.09 1.34 17.96
CA LEU A 138 7.11 2.80 18.00
C LEU A 138 7.34 3.31 19.40
N LYS A 139 8.15 4.34 19.53
CA LYS A 139 8.26 5.16 20.74
C LYS A 139 6.93 5.85 21.05
N SER A 140 6.69 6.22 22.31
CA SER A 140 5.57 7.12 22.65
C SER A 140 5.72 8.44 21.90
N GLY A 141 4.63 8.96 21.33
CA GLY A 141 4.63 10.16 20.49
C GLY A 141 4.95 9.92 19.02
N ALA A 142 5.40 8.73 18.63
CA ALA A 142 5.76 8.41 17.25
C ALA A 142 4.54 8.22 16.35
N PRO A 143 4.52 8.74 15.10
CA PRO A 143 3.44 8.55 14.14
C PRO A 143 3.53 7.17 13.46
N PHE A 144 2.33 6.60 13.19
CA PHE A 144 2.17 5.43 12.34
C PHE A 144 1.21 5.72 11.20
N LEU A 145 1.68 5.64 9.95
CA LEU A 145 0.86 5.79 8.75
C LEU A 145 0.48 4.42 8.20
N VAL A 146 -0.81 4.21 7.95
CA VAL A 146 -1.30 2.99 7.32
C VAL A 146 -2.22 3.31 6.15
N TYR A 147 -2.11 2.53 5.08
CA TYR A 147 -3.09 2.49 4.00
C TYR A 147 -3.69 1.09 3.92
N LEU A 148 -5.00 1.01 4.10
CA LEU A 148 -5.78 -0.22 3.96
C LEU A 148 -6.85 -0.04 2.89
N TYR A 149 -7.16 -1.11 2.16
CA TYR A 149 -8.22 -1.08 1.17
C TYR A 149 -9.58 -0.80 1.83
N TYR A 150 -10.27 0.23 1.35
CA TYR A 150 -11.54 0.67 1.90
C TYR A 150 -12.72 -0.14 1.36
N ASP A 151 -13.76 -0.29 2.18
CA ASP A 151 -15.00 -1.01 1.84
C ASP A 151 -16.04 -0.11 1.14
N PHE A 152 -15.58 0.92 0.43
CA PHE A 152 -16.43 1.83 -0.35
C PHE A 152 -17.56 2.47 0.48
N ASP A 153 -17.32 2.72 1.76
CA ASP A 153 -18.29 3.30 2.69
C ASP A 153 -18.73 4.72 2.29
N ASN A 154 -17.89 5.44 1.53
CA ASN A 154 -18.17 6.74 0.93
C ASN A 154 -18.67 6.67 -0.52
N ARG A 155 -19.06 5.49 -1.05
CA ARG A 155 -19.49 5.30 -2.43
C ARG A 155 -20.95 4.87 -2.53
N SER A 156 -21.57 5.15 -3.70
CA SER A 156 -22.95 4.77 -3.99
C SER A 156 -23.15 3.24 -4.01
N PRO A 157 -24.40 2.76 -3.77
CA PRO A 157 -24.71 1.32 -3.89
C PRO A 157 -24.41 0.73 -5.27
N PHE A 158 -24.55 1.52 -6.33
CA PHE A 158 -24.22 1.11 -7.68
C PHE A 158 -22.73 0.86 -7.86
N PHE A 159 -21.88 1.70 -7.29
CA PHE A 159 -20.43 1.48 -7.28
C PHE A 159 -20.06 0.20 -6.53
N LYS A 160 -20.68 -0.04 -5.38
CA LYS A 160 -20.50 -1.28 -4.59
C LYS A 160 -20.93 -2.52 -5.37
N PHE A 161 -21.99 -2.42 -6.16
CA PHE A 161 -22.45 -3.51 -7.03
C PHE A 161 -21.41 -3.84 -8.11
N ILE A 162 -20.93 -2.84 -8.85
CA ILE A 162 -19.86 -3.01 -9.86
C ILE A 162 -18.64 -3.67 -9.21
N TRP A 163 -18.26 -3.19 -8.04
CA TRP A 163 -17.12 -3.76 -7.32
C TRP A 163 -17.35 -5.24 -6.98
N ARG A 164 -18.53 -5.63 -6.47
CA ARG A 164 -18.85 -7.02 -6.16
C ARG A 164 -18.76 -7.94 -7.38
N VAL A 165 -19.21 -7.47 -8.53
CA VAL A 165 -19.05 -8.20 -9.79
C VAL A 165 -17.58 -8.36 -10.13
N SER A 166 -16.77 -7.29 -10.03
CA SER A 166 -15.34 -7.36 -10.28
C SER A 166 -14.60 -8.28 -9.30
N ASP A 167 -15.07 -8.38 -8.04
CA ASP A 167 -14.48 -9.26 -7.03
C ASP A 167 -14.68 -10.75 -7.35
N LEU A 168 -15.76 -11.11 -8.03
CA LEU A 168 -15.94 -12.46 -8.52
C LEU A 168 -14.83 -12.85 -9.52
N PHE A 169 -14.52 -11.97 -10.47
CA PHE A 169 -13.40 -12.16 -11.41
C PHE A 169 -12.05 -12.18 -10.69
N ARG A 170 -11.84 -11.28 -9.72
CA ARG A 170 -10.64 -11.27 -8.89
C ARG A 170 -10.39 -12.64 -8.25
N ARG A 171 -11.40 -13.22 -7.59
CA ARG A 171 -11.28 -14.53 -6.93
C ARG A 171 -10.90 -15.64 -7.91
N MET A 172 -11.44 -15.62 -9.11
CA MET A 172 -11.08 -16.59 -10.14
C MET A 172 -9.64 -16.40 -10.64
N ILE A 173 -9.22 -15.16 -10.91
CA ILE A 173 -7.89 -14.86 -11.44
C ILE A 173 -6.83 -15.09 -10.36
N SER A 174 -7.12 -14.74 -9.10
CA SER A 174 -6.15 -14.82 -7.99
C SER A 174 -5.63 -16.23 -7.70
N ILE A 175 -6.35 -17.27 -8.09
CA ILE A 175 -5.94 -18.67 -7.91
C ILE A 175 -5.24 -19.27 -9.15
N MET A 176 -5.17 -18.52 -10.26
CA MET A 176 -4.53 -19.00 -11.50
C MET A 176 -3.00 -19.07 -11.35
N PRO A 177 -2.31 -19.87 -12.17
CA PRO A 177 -0.86 -19.85 -12.28
C PRO A 177 -0.33 -18.45 -12.67
N PRO A 178 0.89 -18.06 -12.24
CA PRO A 178 1.44 -16.72 -12.48
C PRO A 178 1.33 -16.22 -13.92
N ARG A 179 1.69 -17.05 -14.90
CA ARG A 179 1.64 -16.69 -16.33
C ARG A 179 0.23 -16.30 -16.81
N LEU A 180 -0.79 -17.05 -16.37
CA LEU A 180 -2.18 -16.74 -16.71
C LEU A 180 -2.66 -15.48 -15.99
N LYS A 181 -2.31 -15.32 -14.69
CA LYS A 181 -2.58 -14.06 -13.98
C LYS A 181 -2.06 -12.85 -14.76
N HIS A 182 -0.82 -12.91 -15.24
CA HIS A 182 -0.23 -11.82 -16.00
C HIS A 182 -1.01 -11.49 -17.27
N VAL A 183 -1.42 -12.51 -18.04
CA VAL A 183 -2.21 -12.30 -19.27
C VAL A 183 -3.55 -11.65 -18.95
N PHE A 184 -4.29 -12.18 -17.97
CA PHE A 184 -5.62 -11.65 -17.63
C PHE A 184 -5.54 -10.25 -17.02
N THR A 185 -4.59 -9.99 -16.13
CA THR A 185 -4.44 -8.67 -15.50
C THR A 185 -3.96 -7.62 -16.50
N ASP A 186 -3.07 -7.97 -17.44
CA ASP A 186 -2.70 -7.07 -18.54
C ASP A 186 -3.87 -6.78 -19.48
N ALA A 187 -4.69 -7.79 -19.80
CA ALA A 187 -5.91 -7.58 -20.59
C ALA A 187 -6.89 -6.64 -19.87
N ILE A 188 -7.09 -6.81 -18.55
CA ILE A 188 -7.91 -5.89 -17.75
C ILE A 188 -7.31 -4.48 -17.75
N ALA A 189 -6.00 -4.34 -17.58
CA ALA A 189 -5.34 -3.03 -17.64
C ALA A 189 -5.55 -2.34 -19.00
N PHE A 190 -5.45 -3.09 -20.09
CA PHE A 190 -5.58 -2.55 -21.44
C PHE A 190 -7.05 -2.27 -21.83
N PHE A 191 -7.97 -3.21 -21.58
CA PHE A 191 -9.35 -3.09 -22.07
C PHE A 191 -10.28 -2.38 -21.08
N VAL A 192 -9.92 -2.26 -19.80
CA VAL A 192 -10.78 -1.65 -18.77
C VAL A 192 -10.11 -0.40 -18.16
N TYR A 193 -8.90 -0.52 -17.57
CA TYR A 193 -8.25 0.61 -16.90
C TYR A 193 -7.92 1.74 -17.90
N LEU A 194 -7.25 1.41 -18.99
CA LEU A 194 -6.79 2.40 -19.95
C LEU A 194 -7.97 3.20 -20.56
N PRO A 195 -9.03 2.60 -21.12
CA PRO A 195 -10.14 3.36 -21.70
C PRO A 195 -10.86 4.22 -20.66
N LEU A 196 -11.24 3.67 -19.50
CA LEU A 196 -11.97 4.42 -18.47
C LEU A 196 -11.16 5.57 -17.90
N SER A 197 -9.87 5.37 -17.68
CA SER A 197 -8.98 6.43 -17.21
C SER A 197 -8.83 7.55 -18.26
N ARG A 198 -8.68 7.21 -19.54
CA ARG A 198 -8.54 8.22 -20.63
C ARG A 198 -9.84 8.96 -20.90
N ILE A 199 -10.99 8.28 -20.83
CA ILE A 199 -12.31 8.94 -20.87
C ILE A 199 -12.44 9.91 -19.70
N SER A 200 -12.10 9.51 -18.47
CA SER A 200 -12.12 10.39 -17.31
C SER A 200 -11.23 11.62 -17.50
N LYS A 201 -10.04 11.44 -18.10
CA LYS A 201 -9.14 12.57 -18.40
C LYS A 201 -9.74 13.57 -19.39
N VAL A 202 -10.43 13.09 -20.42
CA VAL A 202 -11.10 13.95 -21.41
C VAL A 202 -12.27 14.69 -20.77
N LEU A 203 -13.10 13.99 -20.00
CA LEU A 203 -14.24 14.59 -19.29
C LEU A 203 -13.80 15.67 -18.28
N GLU A 204 -12.72 15.44 -17.54
CA GLU A 204 -12.13 16.41 -16.63
C GLU A 204 -11.71 17.69 -17.37
N LYS A 205 -11.06 17.58 -18.54
CA LYS A 205 -10.70 18.73 -19.38
C LYS A 205 -11.92 19.52 -19.86
N SER A 206 -13.08 18.88 -19.95
CA SER A 206 -14.37 19.51 -20.29
C SER A 206 -15.10 20.08 -19.08
N GLY A 207 -14.49 20.13 -17.90
CA GLY A 207 -15.07 20.68 -16.67
C GLY A 207 -15.99 19.70 -15.91
N VAL A 208 -16.08 18.43 -16.30
CA VAL A 208 -16.93 17.44 -15.62
C VAL A 208 -16.22 16.89 -14.40
N ARG A 209 -16.91 16.76 -13.27
CA ARG A 209 -16.41 16.07 -12.09
C ARG A 209 -16.31 14.56 -12.34
N VAL A 210 -15.12 14.00 -12.25
CA VAL A 210 -14.85 12.60 -12.60
C VAL A 210 -14.59 11.68 -11.39
N ASP A 211 -14.62 12.20 -10.17
CA ASP A 211 -14.26 11.45 -8.96
C ASP A 211 -15.20 10.27 -8.65
N SER A 212 -16.41 10.30 -9.20
CA SER A 212 -17.37 9.19 -9.11
C SER A 212 -17.20 8.12 -10.20
N ILE A 213 -16.40 8.40 -11.23
CA ILE A 213 -16.15 7.44 -12.33
C ILE A 213 -15.14 6.39 -11.84
N PRO A 214 -15.46 5.09 -12.00
CA PRO A 214 -14.49 4.03 -11.68
C PRO A 214 -13.17 4.23 -12.43
N LEU A 215 -12.05 3.99 -11.74
CA LEU A 215 -10.69 4.10 -12.29
C LEU A 215 -10.26 5.53 -12.72
N SER A 216 -11.04 6.55 -12.40
CA SER A 216 -10.66 7.96 -12.65
C SER A 216 -9.36 8.37 -11.96
N PHE A 217 -9.00 7.68 -10.87
CA PHE A 217 -7.71 7.87 -10.18
C PHE A 217 -6.53 7.75 -11.16
N TYR A 218 -6.60 6.82 -12.11
CA TYR A 218 -5.51 6.53 -13.06
C TYR A 218 -5.44 7.48 -14.26
N ARG A 219 -6.26 8.52 -14.34
CA ARG A 219 -6.33 9.42 -15.52
C ARG A 219 -5.03 10.15 -15.83
N HIS A 220 -4.20 10.36 -14.81
CA HIS A 220 -2.89 10.99 -14.93
C HIS A 220 -1.71 10.00 -14.80
N ASN A 221 -2.00 8.74 -14.50
CA ASN A 221 -0.99 7.71 -14.31
C ASN A 221 -0.55 7.06 -15.63
N SER A 222 0.65 6.50 -15.63
CA SER A 222 1.20 5.70 -16.73
C SER A 222 0.44 4.38 -16.92
N PHE A 223 0.60 3.78 -18.08
CA PHE A 223 0.07 2.44 -18.32
C PHE A 223 0.80 1.40 -17.47
N TYR A 224 2.06 1.67 -17.11
CA TYR A 224 2.82 0.84 -16.19
C TYR A 224 2.11 0.71 -14.83
N THR A 225 1.73 1.80 -14.20
CA THR A 225 0.96 1.81 -12.94
C THR A 225 -0.38 1.09 -13.08
N MET A 226 -1.11 1.31 -14.18
CA MET A 226 -2.38 0.59 -14.41
C MET A 226 -2.19 -0.93 -14.47
N ARG A 227 -1.08 -1.42 -15.05
CA ARG A 227 -0.75 -2.85 -15.10
C ARG A 227 -0.37 -3.39 -13.73
N THR A 228 0.46 -2.66 -13.00
CA THR A 228 0.87 -3.04 -11.63
C THR A 228 -0.36 -3.15 -10.73
N ASP A 229 -1.19 -2.10 -10.69
CA ASP A 229 -2.37 -2.06 -9.83
C ASP A 229 -3.47 -3.06 -10.27
N SER A 230 -3.58 -3.33 -11.59
CA SER A 230 -4.43 -4.41 -12.06
C SER A 230 -3.93 -5.78 -11.58
N ARG A 231 -2.61 -5.99 -11.56
CA ARG A 231 -2.01 -7.23 -11.07
C ARG A 231 -2.18 -7.39 -9.56
N ASP A 232 -1.94 -6.34 -8.79
CA ASP A 232 -2.22 -6.32 -7.36
C ASP A 232 -3.70 -6.62 -7.09
N ARG A 233 -4.61 -5.87 -7.71
CA ARG A 233 -6.05 -5.97 -7.50
C ARG A 233 -6.66 -7.32 -7.86
N PHE A 234 -6.28 -7.93 -8.98
CA PHE A 234 -6.88 -9.17 -9.48
C PHE A 234 -6.03 -10.42 -9.23
N GLY A 235 -4.75 -10.25 -8.95
CA GLY A 235 -3.84 -11.37 -8.76
C GLY A 235 -3.62 -11.81 -7.32
N THR A 236 -4.01 -10.99 -6.34
CA THR A 236 -3.75 -11.24 -4.92
C THR A 236 -4.83 -12.10 -4.30
N PRO A 237 -4.47 -13.27 -3.68
CA PRO A 237 -5.46 -14.20 -3.13
C PRO A 237 -6.21 -13.66 -1.92
N LEU A 238 -5.48 -13.19 -0.89
CA LEU A 238 -6.08 -12.66 0.33
C LEU A 238 -6.20 -11.14 0.23
N GLU A 239 -7.42 -10.65 0.24
CA GLU A 239 -7.73 -9.22 0.27
C GLU A 239 -8.89 -8.99 1.26
N GLN A 240 -8.69 -8.09 2.19
CA GLN A 240 -9.69 -7.61 3.13
C GLN A 240 -9.95 -6.12 2.88
N ARG A 241 -11.16 -5.66 3.20
CA ARG A 241 -11.53 -4.26 3.08
C ARG A 241 -12.17 -3.78 4.35
N PHE A 242 -11.92 -2.53 4.67
CA PHE A 242 -12.33 -1.95 5.93
C PHE A 242 -13.02 -0.60 5.72
N THR A 243 -14.03 -0.35 6.52
CA THR A 243 -14.63 0.97 6.66
C THR A 243 -13.69 1.89 7.47
N ARG A 244 -13.86 3.20 7.31
CA ARG A 244 -13.14 4.20 8.12
C ARG A 244 -13.24 3.91 9.62
N LYS A 245 -14.44 3.55 10.11
CA LYS A 245 -14.69 3.24 11.53
C LYS A 245 -13.96 1.98 12.01
N GLU A 246 -13.86 0.96 11.17
CA GLU A 246 -13.11 -0.25 11.52
C GLU A 246 -11.61 0.03 11.60
N ILE A 247 -11.06 0.82 10.66
CA ILE A 247 -9.65 1.22 10.69
C ILE A 247 -9.37 2.04 11.97
N GLU A 248 -10.19 3.04 12.26
CA GLU A 248 -10.08 3.86 13.47
C GLU A 248 -10.05 2.99 14.73
N LYS A 249 -11.01 2.08 14.88
CA LYS A 249 -11.08 1.16 16.02
C LYS A 249 -9.86 0.23 16.12
N MET A 250 -9.34 -0.27 14.99
CA MET A 250 -8.12 -1.10 14.99
C MET A 250 -6.91 -0.28 15.45
N MET A 251 -6.77 0.95 14.97
CA MET A 251 -5.67 1.85 15.35
C MET A 251 -5.75 2.24 16.83
N GLU A 252 -6.92 2.60 17.34
CA GLU A 252 -7.15 2.87 18.77
C GLU A 252 -6.79 1.66 19.63
N SER A 253 -7.25 0.46 19.26
CA SER A 253 -6.96 -0.78 20.00
C SER A 253 -5.47 -1.15 19.98
N ALA A 254 -4.73 -0.62 19.04
CA ALA A 254 -3.26 -0.76 18.93
C ALA A 254 -2.49 0.31 19.70
N GLY A 255 -3.17 1.19 20.46
CA GLY A 255 -2.56 2.25 21.25
C GLY A 255 -2.17 3.48 20.44
N LEU A 256 -2.92 3.79 19.39
CA LEU A 256 -2.79 5.04 18.64
C LEU A 256 -3.93 6.02 19.03
N LYS A 257 -3.60 7.30 19.08
CA LYS A 257 -4.54 8.41 19.30
C LYS A 257 -4.38 9.46 18.20
N ASP A 258 -5.19 10.51 18.25
CA ASP A 258 -5.17 11.65 17.31
C ASP A 258 -5.20 11.16 15.85
N ILE A 259 -6.10 10.18 15.57
CA ILE A 259 -6.17 9.52 14.29
C ILE A 259 -6.77 10.46 13.25
N THR A 260 -5.98 10.72 12.21
CA THR A 260 -6.36 11.57 11.07
C THR A 260 -6.44 10.72 9.79
N PHE A 261 -7.50 10.93 9.02
CA PHE A 261 -7.70 10.27 7.71
C PHE A 261 -7.50 11.26 6.57
N SER A 262 -6.98 10.78 5.45
CA SER A 262 -6.98 11.53 4.21
C SER A 262 -8.42 11.65 3.68
N GLU A 263 -8.83 12.85 3.33
CA GLU A 263 -10.14 13.13 2.70
C GLU A 263 -10.09 12.98 1.17
N GLU A 264 -8.90 12.74 0.62
CA GLU A 264 -8.68 12.48 -0.79
C GLU A 264 -8.25 11.04 -1.04
N THR A 265 -8.32 10.62 -2.32
CA THR A 265 -7.79 9.32 -2.75
C THR A 265 -6.26 9.29 -2.62
N PRO A 266 -5.67 8.14 -2.21
CA PRO A 266 -6.31 6.84 -1.98
C PRO A 266 -7.01 6.72 -0.61
N PHE A 267 -8.23 6.11 -0.58
CA PHE A 267 -8.96 5.83 0.65
C PHE A 267 -8.66 4.38 1.13
N TRP A 268 -8.43 4.10 2.41
CA TRP A 268 -8.20 5.09 3.48
C TRP A 268 -6.74 5.09 3.86
N CYS A 269 -6.09 6.24 3.69
CA CYS A 269 -4.85 6.51 4.40
C CYS A 269 -5.21 7.07 5.77
N ALA A 270 -4.58 6.57 6.81
CA ALA A 270 -4.77 7.03 8.18
C ALA A 270 -3.43 7.13 8.90
N VAL A 271 -3.26 8.16 9.70
CA VAL A 271 -2.12 8.33 10.60
C VAL A 271 -2.61 8.49 12.03
N GLY A 272 -1.94 7.87 12.98
CA GLY A 272 -2.20 8.02 14.42
C GLY A 272 -0.89 8.14 15.18
N ILE A 273 -0.95 8.71 16.38
CA ILE A 273 0.21 8.93 17.25
C ILE A 273 0.23 7.88 18.36
N LYS A 274 1.37 7.22 18.57
CA LYS A 274 1.55 6.22 19.62
C LYS A 274 1.40 6.84 21.01
N THR A 275 0.54 6.24 21.85
CA THR A 275 0.35 6.66 23.25
C THR A 275 1.51 6.28 24.15
#